data_6322cac9ba078f30c36773b57ea1aa52
#
_entry.id   6322cac9ba078f30c36773b57ea1aa52
#
_cell.length_a   1.000
_cell.length_b   1.000
_cell.length_c   1.000
_cell.angle_alpha   90.00
_cell.angle_beta   90.00
_cell.angle_gamma   90.00
#
_symmetry.space_group_name_H-M   'P 1'
#
loop_
_entity.id
_entity.type
_entity.pdbx_description
1 polymer ?
#
loop_
_entity_poly.entity_id
_entity_poly.type
_entity_poly.pdbx_seq_one_letter_code
_entity_poly.pdbx_strand_id
1 'polypeptide(L)' 'NASLHCREVSLRMSEDQNHLVLTRYSEHYSPEGMEWVERKHRVSVTDLLRWVIEQGQPQSIERGEEHKASA' A
#
# COMPACT_ATOMS: atom_id res chain seq x y z
N ASN A 1 -4.12 -7.48 -33.79
CA ASN A 1 -4.34 -8.20 -32.55
C ASN A 1 -4.81 -7.25 -31.47
N ALA A 2 -6.09 -7.31 -31.19
CA ALA A 2 -6.66 -6.51 -30.12
C ALA A 2 -6.42 -7.22 -28.79
N SER A 3 -5.74 -6.56 -27.88
CA SER A 3 -5.64 -7.02 -26.51
C SER A 3 -5.91 -5.85 -25.58
N LEU A 4 -6.53 -6.12 -24.48
CA LEU A 4 -6.88 -5.12 -23.48
C LEU A 4 -6.36 -5.56 -22.12
N HIS A 5 -5.70 -4.66 -21.44
CA HIS A 5 -5.23 -4.89 -20.09
C HIS A 5 -5.99 -4.00 -19.12
N CYS A 6 -6.57 -4.63 -18.11
CA CYS A 6 -7.17 -3.92 -17.00
C CYS A 6 -6.34 -4.21 -15.76
N ARG A 7 -6.08 -3.16 -14.98
CA ARG A 7 -5.35 -3.29 -13.73
C ARG A 7 -6.10 -2.61 -12.62
N GLU A 8 -6.09 -3.26 -11.49
CA GLU A 8 -6.72 -2.73 -10.30
C GLU A 8 -5.85 -3.03 -9.11
N VAL A 9 -5.72 -2.04 -8.25
CA VAL A 9 -4.96 -2.18 -7.01
C VAL A 9 -5.86 -1.75 -5.87
N SER A 10 -5.96 -2.60 -4.86
CA SER A 10 -6.73 -2.27 -3.68
C SER A 10 -5.90 -2.53 -2.43
N LEU A 11 -6.19 -1.78 -1.39
CA LEU A 11 -5.49 -1.87 -0.12
C LEU A 11 -6.53 -1.94 0.98
N ARG A 12 -6.37 -2.88 1.89
CA ARG A 12 -7.26 -3.00 3.02
C ARG A 12 -6.51 -3.35 4.29
N MET A 13 -7.09 -2.99 5.39
CA MET A 13 -6.59 -3.37 6.71
C MET A 13 -7.10 -4.78 7.04
N SER A 14 -6.24 -5.60 7.62
CA SER A 14 -6.67 -6.91 8.11
C SER A 14 -7.57 -6.76 9.34
N GLU A 15 -8.26 -7.84 9.70
CA GLU A 15 -9.17 -7.82 10.84
C GLU A 15 -8.46 -7.51 12.16
N ASP A 16 -7.23 -7.97 12.32
CA ASP A 16 -6.46 -7.69 13.54
C ASP A 16 -5.90 -6.27 13.57
N GLN A 17 -6.08 -5.49 12.49
CA GLN A 17 -5.61 -4.11 12.35
C GLN A 17 -4.10 -3.97 12.48
N ASN A 18 -3.37 -5.05 12.39
CA ASN A 18 -1.92 -5.07 12.48
C ASN A 18 -1.24 -5.29 11.12
N HIS A 19 -2.02 -5.60 10.11
CA HIS A 19 -1.49 -5.89 8.78
C HIS A 19 -2.28 -5.15 7.71
N LEU A 20 -1.59 -4.84 6.63
CA LEU A 20 -2.20 -4.33 5.41
C LEU A 20 -2.10 -5.40 4.35
N VAL A 21 -3.16 -5.53 3.57
CA VAL A 21 -3.20 -6.46 2.46
C VAL A 21 -3.40 -5.67 1.19
N LEU A 22 -2.40 -5.74 0.32
CA LEU A 22 -2.45 -5.13 -1.00
C LEU A 22 -2.84 -6.21 -1.99
N THR A 23 -3.91 -5.98 -2.73
CA THR A 23 -4.33 -6.88 -3.78
C THR A 23 -4.06 -6.22 -5.13
N ARG A 24 -3.35 -6.94 -5.98
CA ARG A 24 -3.07 -6.49 -7.35
C ARG A 24 -3.82 -7.43 -8.28
N TYR A 25 -4.72 -6.88 -9.05
CA TYR A 25 -5.53 -7.63 -9.98
C TYR A 25 -5.26 -7.15 -11.39
N SER A 26 -5.10 -8.09 -12.31
CA SER A 26 -4.94 -7.75 -13.72
C SER A 26 -5.72 -8.72 -14.59
N GLU A 27 -6.27 -8.19 -15.66
CA GLU A 27 -6.97 -8.96 -16.67
C GLU A 27 -6.32 -8.70 -18.01
N HIS A 28 -6.27 -9.73 -18.82
CA HIS A 28 -5.79 -9.62 -20.19
C HIS A 28 -6.82 -10.25 -21.11
N TYR A 29 -7.37 -9.44 -22.00
CA TYR A 29 -8.36 -9.87 -22.97
C TYR A 29 -7.73 -10.00 -24.34
N SER A 30 -7.99 -11.10 -25.01
CA SER A 30 -7.52 -11.35 -26.36
C SER A 30 -8.62 -12.07 -27.16
N PRO A 31 -8.47 -12.19 -28.47
CA PRO A 31 -9.45 -12.96 -29.25
C PRO A 31 -9.59 -14.41 -28.80
N GLU A 32 -8.59 -14.96 -28.14
CA GLU A 32 -8.62 -16.34 -27.65
C GLU A 32 -9.33 -16.48 -26.31
N GLY A 33 -9.57 -15.38 -25.62
CA GLY A 33 -10.23 -15.43 -24.33
C GLY A 33 -9.71 -14.38 -23.36
N MET A 34 -9.97 -14.63 -22.09
CA MET A 34 -9.59 -13.72 -21.01
C MET A 34 -8.76 -14.49 -19.98
N GLU A 35 -7.67 -13.88 -19.57
CA GLU A 35 -6.86 -14.38 -18.48
C GLU A 35 -6.84 -13.34 -17.38
N TRP A 36 -6.81 -13.79 -16.13
CA TRP A 36 -6.70 -12.89 -15.01
C TRP A 36 -5.70 -13.43 -14.00
N VAL A 37 -5.09 -12.51 -13.29
CA VAL A 37 -4.15 -12.84 -12.21
C VAL A 37 -4.42 -11.92 -11.03
N GLU A 38 -4.51 -12.51 -9.86
CA GLU A 38 -4.64 -11.75 -8.61
C GLU A 38 -3.46 -12.10 -7.71
N ARG A 39 -2.77 -11.09 -7.24
CA ARG A 39 -1.64 -11.25 -6.33
C ARG A 39 -1.92 -10.48 -5.06
N LYS A 40 -1.74 -11.13 -3.93
CA LYS A 40 -1.95 -10.51 -2.63
C LYS A 40 -0.63 -10.44 -1.89
N HIS A 41 -0.40 -9.29 -1.29
CA HIS A 41 0.79 -9.03 -0.50
C HIS A 41 0.35 -8.58 0.88
N ARG A 42 0.93 -9.16 1.90
CA ARG A 42 0.60 -8.84 3.28
C ARG A 42 1.84 -8.31 3.97
N VAL A 43 1.68 -7.21 4.69
CA VAL A 43 2.77 -6.60 5.43
C VAL A 43 2.24 -6.10 6.77
N SER A 44 3.05 -6.22 7.82
CA SER A 44 2.67 -5.64 9.09
C SER A 44 2.69 -4.11 8.99
N VAL A 45 1.78 -3.47 9.72
CA VAL A 45 1.75 -2.01 9.74
C VAL A 45 3.08 -1.46 10.25
N THR A 46 3.66 -2.10 11.26
CA THR A 46 4.95 -1.68 11.81
C THR A 46 6.05 -1.74 10.75
N ASP A 47 6.13 -2.82 9.99
CA ASP A 47 7.14 -2.96 8.95
C ASP A 47 6.94 -1.94 7.83
N LEU A 48 5.69 -1.70 7.45
CA LEU A 48 5.39 -0.70 6.44
C LEU A 48 5.80 0.69 6.88
N LEU A 49 5.50 1.05 8.12
CA LEU A 49 5.88 2.35 8.66
C LEU A 49 7.41 2.50 8.69
N ARG A 50 8.09 1.46 9.11
CA ARG A 50 9.56 1.48 9.12
C ARG A 50 10.10 1.67 7.71
N TRP A 51 9.55 0.96 6.75
CA TRP A 51 9.99 1.08 5.36
C TRP A 51 9.75 2.49 4.82
N VAL A 52 8.59 3.07 5.12
CA VAL A 52 8.28 4.43 4.68
C VAL A 52 9.27 5.43 5.29
N ILE A 53 9.60 5.27 6.58
CA ILE A 53 10.56 6.16 7.24
C ILE A 53 11.94 6.02 6.59
N GLU A 54 12.36 4.81 6.28
CA GLU A 54 13.70 4.56 5.73
C GLU A 54 13.80 4.96 4.25
N GLN A 55 12.76 4.73 3.46
CA GLN A 55 12.81 4.90 2.02
C GLN A 55 12.10 6.15 1.54
N GLY A 56 11.19 6.69 2.35
CA GLY A 56 10.45 7.88 1.98
C GLY A 56 11.31 9.13 2.03
N GLN A 57 10.92 10.13 1.26
CA GLN A 57 11.61 11.41 1.29
C GLN A 57 11.00 12.29 2.39
N PRO A 58 11.81 12.79 3.31
CA PRO A 58 11.29 13.72 4.31
C PRO A 58 10.73 14.96 3.64
N GLN A 59 9.53 15.35 4.00
CA GLN A 59 8.90 16.54 3.46
C GLN A 59 9.18 17.77 4.33
N SER A 60 9.20 17.59 5.62
CA SER A 60 9.45 18.69 6.54
C SER A 60 9.95 18.12 7.87
N ILE A 61 10.65 18.96 8.61
CA ILE A 61 11.06 18.66 9.98
C ILE A 61 10.55 19.80 10.83
N GLU A 62 9.72 19.47 11.80
CA GLU A 62 9.20 20.44 12.73
C GLU A 62 9.72 20.13 14.10
N ARG A 63 10.07 21.18 14.84
CA ARG A 63 10.49 21.07 16.23
C ARG A 63 9.59 21.90 17.10
N GLY A 64 9.18 21.31 18.18
CA GLY A 64 8.44 22.02 19.18
C GLY A 64 9.14 21.93 20.52
N GLU A 65 9.03 23.00 21.30
CA GLU A 65 9.42 22.95 22.68
C GLU A 65 8.20 23.22 23.53
N GLU A 66 7.96 22.30 24.44
CA GLU A 66 6.90 22.50 25.41
C GLU A 66 7.51 22.85 26.73
N HIS A 67 7.22 24.08 27.15
CA HIS A 67 7.52 24.46 28.51
C HIS A 67 6.31 24.15 29.36
N LYS A 68 6.46 23.18 30.23
CA LYS A 68 5.42 22.99 31.22
C LYS A 68 5.40 24.25 32.09
N ALA A 69 4.29 24.95 32.00
CA ALA A 69 4.04 25.98 32.94
C ALA A 69 4.06 25.33 34.31
N SER A 70 5.12 25.56 35.03
CA SER A 70 5.12 25.17 36.42
C SER A 70 4.26 26.16 37.15
N ALA A 71 3.23 25.63 37.70
CA ALA A 71 2.39 26.44 38.55
C ALA A 71 3.13 26.76 39.82
#